data_775ab2f0eca12719dbfb66d328e37007
#
_entry.id   775ab2f0eca12719dbfb66d328e37007
#
_cell.length_a   1.000
_cell.length_b   1.000
_cell.length_c   1.000
_cell.angle_alpha   90.00
_cell.angle_beta   90.00
_cell.angle_gamma   90.00
#
_symmetry.space_group_name_H-M   'P 1'
#
loop_
_entity.id
_entity.type
_entity.pdbx_description
1 polymer ?
#
loop_
_entity_poly.entity_id
_entity_poly.type
_entity_poly.pdbx_seq_one_letter_code
_entity_poly.pdbx_strand_id
1 'polypeptide(L)'
;DLLQAIALVKQLPENHPLREEINRFLEQWSRDILQLADETFQSGDLPGAIATARQIPADLEASKLVEEQIAKWQSIWSKAEGIYQEAEQELRQRRWQSAFMLTAKLLRVSNKYWANTKYEQLNDIIVTAREDGDKLYKAENLAKNQGLDNLLQAIKLAKTIKPESYLYQKAQELITGFARKMLQLAQGKMKERDADTALEIAAKIPPIPELQAEVDDFIVLGEAKR
;
A
#
# COMPACT_ATOMS: atom_id res chain seq x y z
N ASP A 1 -25.55 -17.65 -23.21
CA ASP A 1 -24.52 -16.63 -23.45
C ASP A 1 -25.01 -15.67 -24.55
N LEU A 2 -25.03 -14.35 -24.30
CA LEU A 2 -25.54 -13.33 -25.21
C LEU A 2 -24.82 -13.32 -26.57
N LEU A 3 -23.49 -13.55 -26.56
CA LEU A 3 -22.69 -13.61 -27.78
C LEU A 3 -23.07 -14.79 -28.68
N GLN A 4 -23.38 -15.94 -28.10
CA GLN A 4 -23.86 -17.11 -28.86
C GLN A 4 -25.24 -16.84 -29.43
N ALA A 5 -26.14 -16.21 -28.68
CA ALA A 5 -27.45 -15.81 -29.16
C ALA A 5 -27.32 -14.84 -30.34
N ILE A 6 -26.46 -13.82 -30.24
CA ILE A 6 -26.17 -12.89 -31.35
C ILE A 6 -25.66 -13.66 -32.57
N ALA A 7 -24.70 -14.56 -32.42
CA ALA A 7 -24.13 -15.33 -33.51
C ALA A 7 -25.18 -16.22 -34.23
N LEU A 8 -26.08 -16.83 -33.45
CA LEU A 8 -27.15 -17.67 -34.01
C LEU A 8 -28.17 -16.86 -34.80
N VAL A 9 -28.70 -15.75 -34.27
CA VAL A 9 -29.75 -14.99 -34.96
C VAL A 9 -29.19 -14.21 -36.16
N LYS A 10 -27.92 -13.89 -36.20
CA LYS A 10 -27.25 -13.28 -37.36
C LYS A 10 -27.17 -14.21 -38.57
N GLN A 11 -27.27 -15.52 -38.38
CA GLN A 11 -27.30 -16.49 -39.50
C GLN A 11 -28.64 -16.53 -40.21
N LEU A 12 -29.70 -15.93 -39.67
CA LEU A 12 -31.00 -15.86 -40.29
C LEU A 12 -30.98 -14.90 -41.49
N PRO A 13 -31.66 -15.24 -42.61
CA PRO A 13 -31.65 -14.43 -43.81
C PRO A 13 -32.28 -13.05 -43.57
N GLU A 14 -31.84 -12.03 -44.34
CA GLU A 14 -32.32 -10.66 -44.20
C GLU A 14 -33.82 -10.49 -44.49
N ASN A 15 -34.39 -11.35 -45.35
CA ASN A 15 -35.79 -11.37 -45.68
C ASN A 15 -36.66 -12.19 -44.70
N HIS A 16 -36.12 -12.60 -43.58
CA HIS A 16 -36.85 -13.36 -42.56
C HIS A 16 -38.04 -12.51 -42.03
N PRO A 17 -39.25 -13.09 -41.86
CA PRO A 17 -40.43 -12.35 -41.41
C PRO A 17 -40.27 -11.61 -40.09
N LEU A 18 -39.40 -12.08 -39.19
CA LEU A 18 -39.12 -11.49 -37.88
C LEU A 18 -37.85 -10.62 -37.86
N ARG A 19 -37.37 -10.16 -39.02
CA ARG A 19 -36.09 -9.43 -39.10
C ARG A 19 -36.03 -8.17 -38.23
N GLU A 20 -37.11 -7.41 -38.20
CA GLU A 20 -37.18 -6.20 -37.35
C GLU A 20 -37.08 -6.53 -35.85
N GLU A 21 -37.71 -7.63 -35.47
CA GLU A 21 -37.67 -8.08 -34.06
C GLU A 21 -36.29 -8.62 -33.70
N ILE A 22 -35.66 -9.37 -34.60
CA ILE A 22 -34.25 -9.83 -34.46
C ILE A 22 -33.32 -8.65 -34.30
N ASN A 23 -33.45 -7.61 -35.13
CA ASN A 23 -32.58 -6.42 -35.03
C ASN A 23 -32.74 -5.70 -33.67
N ARG A 24 -33.97 -5.62 -33.15
CA ARG A 24 -34.20 -5.07 -31.80
C ARG A 24 -33.53 -5.89 -30.72
N PHE A 25 -33.58 -7.23 -30.79
CA PHE A 25 -32.87 -8.09 -29.84
C PHE A 25 -31.37 -7.97 -29.98
N LEU A 26 -30.81 -7.89 -31.18
CA LEU A 26 -29.39 -7.70 -31.42
C LEU A 26 -28.88 -6.41 -30.76
N GLU A 27 -29.58 -5.31 -30.92
CA GLU A 27 -29.25 -4.04 -30.30
C GLU A 27 -29.39 -4.10 -28.76
N GLN A 28 -30.46 -4.73 -28.26
CA GLN A 28 -30.64 -4.89 -26.81
C GLN A 28 -29.51 -5.73 -26.18
N TRP A 29 -29.21 -6.90 -26.76
CA TRP A 29 -28.15 -7.78 -26.23
C TRP A 29 -26.75 -7.14 -26.30
N SER A 30 -26.51 -6.32 -27.33
CA SER A 30 -25.27 -5.56 -27.46
C SER A 30 -25.13 -4.50 -26.35
N ARG A 31 -26.22 -3.84 -25.98
CA ARG A 31 -26.26 -2.92 -24.84
C ARG A 31 -26.04 -3.67 -23.50
N ASP A 32 -26.65 -4.85 -23.37
CA ASP A 32 -26.47 -5.69 -22.18
C ASP A 32 -25.00 -6.14 -22.04
N ILE A 33 -24.33 -6.44 -23.16
CA ILE A 33 -22.88 -6.74 -23.18
C ILE A 33 -22.05 -5.53 -22.74
N LEU A 34 -22.37 -4.32 -23.22
CA LEU A 34 -21.71 -3.09 -22.77
C LEU A 34 -21.92 -2.84 -21.29
N GLN A 35 -23.11 -3.12 -20.77
CA GLN A 35 -23.40 -3.00 -19.35
C GLN A 35 -22.57 -4.01 -18.53
N LEU A 36 -22.49 -5.27 -18.94
CA LEU A 36 -21.64 -6.28 -18.30
C LEU A 36 -20.16 -5.89 -18.34
N ALA A 37 -19.72 -5.30 -19.44
CA ALA A 37 -18.36 -4.77 -19.55
C ALA A 37 -18.14 -3.60 -18.58
N ASP A 38 -19.11 -2.69 -18.42
CA ASP A 38 -19.02 -1.62 -17.41
C ASP A 38 -18.98 -2.18 -15.98
N GLU A 39 -19.80 -3.18 -15.67
CA GLU A 39 -19.76 -3.86 -14.36
C GLU A 39 -18.37 -4.48 -14.09
N THR A 40 -17.75 -5.08 -15.10
CA THR A 40 -16.38 -5.59 -15.05
C THR A 40 -15.38 -4.47 -14.81
N PHE A 41 -15.51 -3.33 -15.48
CA PHE A 41 -14.72 -2.13 -15.23
C PHE A 41 -14.89 -1.61 -13.80
N GLN A 42 -16.13 -1.55 -13.30
CA GLN A 42 -16.43 -1.10 -11.93
C GLN A 42 -15.89 -2.04 -10.85
N SER A 43 -15.68 -3.32 -11.18
CA SER A 43 -15.07 -4.30 -10.28
C SER A 43 -13.53 -4.23 -10.22
N GLY A 44 -12.91 -3.45 -11.12
CA GLY A 44 -11.46 -3.25 -11.15
C GLY A 44 -10.72 -4.01 -12.25
N ASP A 45 -11.45 -4.61 -13.20
CA ASP A 45 -10.86 -5.33 -14.33
C ASP A 45 -11.05 -4.54 -15.64
N LEU A 46 -10.21 -3.51 -15.85
CA LEU A 46 -10.20 -2.74 -17.09
C LEU A 46 -9.89 -3.59 -18.34
N PRO A 47 -8.87 -4.49 -18.33
CA PRO A 47 -8.61 -5.35 -19.50
C PRO A 47 -9.79 -6.25 -19.85
N GLY A 48 -10.43 -6.87 -18.87
CA GLY A 48 -11.60 -7.72 -19.04
C GLY A 48 -12.80 -6.94 -19.59
N ALA A 49 -13.02 -5.73 -19.10
CA ALA A 49 -14.07 -4.84 -19.60
C ALA A 49 -13.85 -4.49 -21.10
N ILE A 50 -12.63 -4.12 -21.47
CA ILE A 50 -12.27 -3.83 -22.87
C ILE A 50 -12.46 -5.06 -23.75
N ALA A 51 -11.98 -6.22 -23.30
CA ALA A 51 -12.12 -7.47 -24.04
C ALA A 51 -13.58 -7.85 -24.24
N THR A 52 -14.44 -7.68 -23.25
CA THR A 52 -15.87 -7.94 -23.33
C THR A 52 -16.56 -6.97 -24.29
N ALA A 53 -16.30 -5.67 -24.19
CA ALA A 53 -16.91 -4.67 -25.07
C ALA A 53 -16.54 -4.88 -26.55
N ARG A 54 -15.31 -5.28 -26.86
CA ARG A 54 -14.84 -5.55 -28.23
C ARG A 54 -15.41 -6.80 -28.87
N GLN A 55 -16.15 -7.62 -28.12
CA GLN A 55 -16.87 -8.77 -28.69
C GLN A 55 -18.18 -8.38 -29.36
N ILE A 56 -18.64 -7.14 -29.21
CA ILE A 56 -19.82 -6.64 -29.90
C ILE A 56 -19.54 -6.54 -31.41
N PRO A 57 -20.38 -7.17 -32.28
CA PRO A 57 -20.17 -7.14 -33.73
C PRO A 57 -20.12 -5.72 -34.29
N ALA A 58 -19.17 -5.45 -35.18
CA ALA A 58 -18.89 -4.12 -35.72
C ALA A 58 -20.04 -3.53 -36.59
N ASP A 59 -20.90 -4.37 -37.08
CA ASP A 59 -22.06 -4.01 -37.93
C ASP A 59 -23.30 -3.56 -37.11
N LEU A 60 -23.24 -3.64 -35.79
CA LEU A 60 -24.34 -3.19 -34.93
C LEU A 60 -24.14 -1.73 -34.48
N GLU A 61 -25.24 -1.01 -34.29
CA GLU A 61 -25.21 0.39 -33.81
C GLU A 61 -24.47 0.54 -32.52
N ALA A 62 -24.63 -0.40 -31.57
CA ALA A 62 -23.95 -0.39 -30.27
C ALA A 62 -22.44 -0.42 -30.41
N SER A 63 -21.86 -0.97 -31.48
CA SER A 63 -20.42 -1.02 -31.73
C SER A 63 -19.80 0.36 -31.88
N LYS A 64 -20.58 1.35 -32.37
CA LYS A 64 -20.11 2.73 -32.52
C LYS A 64 -19.75 3.37 -31.18
N LEU A 65 -20.35 2.90 -30.08
CA LEU A 65 -20.13 3.40 -28.72
C LEU A 65 -18.95 2.71 -28.01
N VAL A 66 -18.48 1.57 -28.55
CA VAL A 66 -17.47 0.72 -27.87
C VAL A 66 -16.17 1.46 -27.68
N GLU A 67 -15.59 2.03 -28.73
CA GLU A 67 -14.28 2.70 -28.64
C GLU A 67 -14.36 4.00 -27.80
N GLU A 68 -15.48 4.73 -27.87
CA GLU A 68 -15.71 5.90 -27.00
C GLU A 68 -15.77 5.48 -25.53
N GLN A 69 -16.49 4.41 -25.22
CA GLN A 69 -16.59 3.90 -23.88
C GLN A 69 -15.25 3.36 -23.34
N ILE A 70 -14.47 2.67 -24.18
CA ILE A 70 -13.13 2.20 -23.84
C ILE A 70 -12.21 3.39 -23.53
N ALA A 71 -12.20 4.41 -24.38
CA ALA A 71 -11.41 5.62 -24.15
C ALA A 71 -11.78 6.31 -22.83
N LYS A 72 -13.07 6.36 -22.50
CA LYS A 72 -13.56 6.88 -21.22
C LYS A 72 -13.06 6.06 -20.02
N TRP A 73 -13.16 4.72 -20.09
CA TRP A 73 -12.65 3.85 -19.02
C TRP A 73 -11.14 4.01 -18.82
N GLN A 74 -10.37 4.03 -19.91
CA GLN A 74 -8.92 4.24 -19.87
C GLN A 74 -8.54 5.59 -19.24
N SER A 75 -9.27 6.65 -19.60
CA SER A 75 -9.06 7.98 -19.00
C SER A 75 -9.35 8.01 -17.51
N ILE A 76 -10.46 7.41 -17.07
CA ILE A 76 -10.83 7.30 -15.66
C ILE A 76 -9.76 6.51 -14.90
N TRP A 77 -9.36 5.37 -15.46
CA TRP A 77 -8.36 4.48 -14.84
C TRP A 77 -7.00 5.16 -14.68
N SER A 78 -6.47 5.74 -15.76
CA SER A 78 -5.18 6.44 -15.76
C SER A 78 -5.16 7.60 -14.76
N LYS A 79 -6.26 8.36 -14.67
CA LYS A 79 -6.39 9.43 -13.67
C LYS A 79 -6.35 8.89 -12.24
N ALA A 80 -7.08 7.81 -11.97
CA ALA A 80 -7.11 7.20 -10.65
C ALA A 80 -5.76 6.62 -10.24
N GLU A 81 -5.10 5.92 -11.17
CA GLU A 81 -3.76 5.35 -10.98
C GLU A 81 -2.72 6.44 -10.70
N GLY A 82 -2.77 7.55 -11.45
CA GLY A 82 -1.91 8.72 -11.20
C GLY A 82 -2.10 9.30 -9.80
N ILE A 83 -3.35 9.49 -9.35
CA ILE A 83 -3.65 9.95 -7.99
C ILE A 83 -3.09 8.99 -6.94
N TYR A 84 -3.24 7.68 -7.14
CA TYR A 84 -2.75 6.66 -6.24
C TYR A 84 -1.22 6.70 -6.12
N GLN A 85 -0.52 6.76 -7.25
CA GLN A 85 0.95 6.83 -7.30
C GLN A 85 1.48 8.12 -6.64
N GLU A 86 0.85 9.26 -6.88
CA GLU A 86 1.21 10.52 -6.22
C GLU A 86 1.04 10.43 -4.69
N ALA A 87 -0.07 9.82 -4.23
CA ALA A 87 -0.30 9.63 -2.80
C ALA A 87 0.74 8.70 -2.15
N GLU A 88 1.13 7.61 -2.82
CA GLU A 88 2.23 6.74 -2.37
C GLU A 88 3.57 7.49 -2.29
N GLN A 89 3.85 8.36 -3.26
CA GLN A 89 5.06 9.17 -3.24
C GLN A 89 5.09 10.13 -2.03
N GLU A 90 3.97 10.77 -1.71
CA GLU A 90 3.83 11.60 -0.52
C GLU A 90 4.03 10.79 0.78
N LEU A 91 3.51 9.55 0.84
CA LEU A 91 3.73 8.64 1.95
C LEU A 91 5.22 8.32 2.16
N ARG A 92 5.94 8.01 1.10
CA ARG A 92 7.39 7.75 1.15
C ARG A 92 8.17 8.96 1.66
N GLN A 93 7.69 10.17 1.39
CA GLN A 93 8.28 11.42 1.85
C GLN A 93 7.76 11.84 3.24
N ARG A 94 6.94 11.01 3.90
CA ARG A 94 6.33 11.25 5.22
C ARG A 94 5.42 12.49 5.25
N ARG A 95 4.87 12.88 4.11
CA ARG A 95 3.93 13.99 4.00
C ARG A 95 2.49 13.47 4.12
N TRP A 96 2.13 13.02 5.32
CA TRP A 96 0.86 12.32 5.61
C TRP A 96 -0.36 13.13 5.20
N GLN A 97 -0.34 14.44 5.46
CA GLN A 97 -1.44 15.34 5.10
C GLN A 97 -1.64 15.41 3.59
N SER A 98 -0.55 15.56 2.83
CA SER A 98 -0.60 15.58 1.36
C SER A 98 -1.07 14.24 0.80
N ALA A 99 -0.56 13.12 1.33
CA ALA A 99 -0.98 11.78 0.95
C ALA A 99 -2.50 11.59 1.18
N PHE A 100 -3.00 11.99 2.35
CA PHE A 100 -4.44 11.93 2.67
C PHE A 100 -5.29 12.77 1.71
N MET A 101 -4.86 14.00 1.43
CA MET A 101 -5.58 14.89 0.50
C MET A 101 -5.64 14.34 -0.93
N LEU A 102 -4.58 13.69 -1.38
CA LEU A 102 -4.56 13.00 -2.67
C LEU A 102 -5.47 11.78 -2.66
N THR A 103 -5.37 10.94 -1.62
CA THR A 103 -6.22 9.74 -1.46
C THR A 103 -7.70 10.10 -1.48
N ALA A 104 -8.10 11.20 -0.84
CA ALA A 104 -9.48 11.68 -0.85
C ALA A 104 -10.01 12.03 -2.25
N LYS A 105 -9.14 12.31 -3.24
CA LYS A 105 -9.57 12.53 -4.63
C LYS A 105 -10.07 11.25 -5.28
N LEU A 106 -9.65 10.06 -4.82
CA LEU A 106 -10.13 8.79 -5.33
C LEU A 106 -11.64 8.60 -5.12
N LEU A 107 -12.21 9.15 -4.04
CA LEU A 107 -13.65 9.12 -3.78
C LEU A 107 -14.51 9.76 -4.89
N ARG A 108 -13.91 10.62 -5.71
CA ARG A 108 -14.58 11.32 -6.81
C ARG A 108 -14.35 10.67 -8.18
N VAL A 109 -13.62 9.56 -8.21
CA VAL A 109 -13.37 8.81 -9.43
C VAL A 109 -14.61 8.02 -9.82
N SER A 110 -15.03 8.07 -11.09
CA SER A 110 -16.20 7.36 -11.60
C SER A 110 -15.89 5.86 -11.83
N ASN A 111 -15.30 5.20 -10.84
CA ASN A 111 -15.03 3.77 -10.82
C ASN A 111 -15.06 3.29 -9.37
N LYS A 112 -15.91 2.29 -9.07
CA LYS A 112 -16.17 1.81 -7.71
C LYS A 112 -14.95 1.15 -7.07
N TYR A 113 -14.14 0.43 -7.84
CA TYR A 113 -12.93 -0.19 -7.34
C TYR A 113 -11.92 0.84 -6.82
N TRP A 114 -11.70 1.92 -7.58
CA TRP A 114 -10.82 3.00 -7.15
C TRP A 114 -11.40 3.84 -6.01
N ALA A 115 -12.70 4.15 -6.09
CA ALA A 115 -13.36 5.01 -5.11
C ALA A 115 -13.61 4.32 -3.75
N ASN A 116 -13.68 3.00 -3.72
CA ASN A 116 -13.92 2.23 -2.49
C ASN A 116 -12.67 1.42 -2.12
N THR A 117 -12.39 0.34 -2.86
CA THR A 117 -11.34 -0.63 -2.49
C THR A 117 -9.96 0.01 -2.42
N LYS A 118 -9.55 0.74 -3.46
CA LYS A 118 -8.23 1.38 -3.49
C LYS A 118 -8.12 2.56 -2.53
N TYR A 119 -9.20 3.32 -2.40
CA TYR A 119 -9.28 4.38 -1.39
C TYR A 119 -9.08 3.83 0.02
N GLU A 120 -9.84 2.79 0.41
CA GLU A 120 -9.75 2.19 1.75
C GLU A 120 -8.34 1.62 2.01
N GLN A 121 -7.79 0.85 1.07
CA GLN A 121 -6.43 0.32 1.18
C GLN A 121 -5.39 1.41 1.43
N LEU A 122 -5.43 2.49 0.66
CA LEU A 122 -4.46 3.57 0.79
C LEU A 122 -4.68 4.40 2.05
N ASN A 123 -5.93 4.62 2.44
CA ASN A 123 -6.27 5.29 3.68
C ASN A 123 -5.76 4.53 4.91
N ASP A 124 -5.92 3.22 4.95
CA ASP A 124 -5.42 2.37 6.05
C ASP A 124 -3.89 2.42 6.15
N ILE A 125 -3.21 2.43 5.00
CA ILE A 125 -1.76 2.60 4.94
C ILE A 125 -1.36 3.98 5.52
N ILE A 126 -2.07 5.05 5.18
CA ILE A 126 -1.80 6.41 5.68
C ILE A 126 -1.99 6.48 7.20
N VAL A 127 -3.09 5.92 7.71
CA VAL A 127 -3.39 5.89 9.14
C VAL A 127 -2.29 5.13 9.89
N THR A 128 -1.95 3.94 9.43
CA THR A 128 -0.87 3.12 10.01
C THR A 128 0.47 3.86 9.99
N ALA A 129 0.84 4.45 8.86
CA ALA A 129 2.10 5.17 8.73
C ALA A 129 2.18 6.40 9.66
N ARG A 130 1.06 7.09 9.87
CA ARG A 130 0.97 8.21 10.83
C ARG A 130 1.13 7.72 12.26
N GLU A 131 0.42 6.66 12.65
CA GLU A 131 0.54 6.06 13.99
C GLU A 131 1.96 5.59 14.29
N ASP A 132 2.59 4.96 13.30
CA ASP A 132 3.99 4.52 13.40
C ASP A 132 4.95 5.71 13.51
N GLY A 133 4.68 6.80 12.79
CA GLY A 133 5.42 8.05 12.93
C GLY A 133 5.35 8.63 14.35
N ASP A 134 4.16 8.64 14.94
CA ASP A 134 3.94 9.08 16.31
C ASP A 134 4.67 8.19 17.33
N LYS A 135 4.70 6.85 17.11
CA LYS A 135 5.46 5.92 17.95
C LYS A 135 6.98 6.20 17.88
N LEU A 136 7.52 6.39 16.67
CA LEU A 136 8.93 6.69 16.49
C LEU A 136 9.31 8.03 17.09
N TYR A 137 8.48 9.04 16.94
CA TYR A 137 8.69 10.35 17.58
C TYR A 137 8.73 10.22 19.12
N LYS A 138 7.81 9.44 19.71
CA LYS A 138 7.83 9.14 21.16
C LYS A 138 9.10 8.40 21.56
N ALA A 139 9.55 7.42 20.78
CA ALA A 139 10.78 6.68 21.01
C ALA A 139 12.01 7.61 20.98
N GLU A 140 12.11 8.50 20.00
CA GLU A 140 13.19 9.48 19.91
C GLU A 140 13.21 10.43 21.14
N ASN A 141 12.03 10.87 21.59
CA ASN A 141 11.93 11.74 22.77
C ASN A 141 12.30 11.02 24.07
N LEU A 142 11.92 9.75 24.24
CA LEU A 142 12.38 8.93 25.37
C LEU A 142 13.90 8.81 25.36
N ALA A 143 14.51 8.55 24.21
CA ALA A 143 15.96 8.38 24.07
C ALA A 143 16.79 9.67 24.27
N LYS A 144 16.16 10.87 24.31
CA LYS A 144 16.83 12.11 24.68
C LYS A 144 17.18 12.18 26.16
N ASN A 145 16.41 11.54 27.02
CA ASN A 145 16.60 11.53 28.46
C ASN A 145 17.66 10.52 28.98
N GLN A 146 18.53 10.05 28.14
CA GLN A 146 19.77 9.27 28.35
C GLN A 146 19.81 8.23 29.52
N GLY A 147 18.66 7.78 30.03
CA GLY A 147 18.56 6.73 31.02
C GLY A 147 18.39 5.35 30.38
N LEU A 148 18.95 4.31 31.02
CA LEU A 148 18.80 2.93 30.53
C LEU A 148 17.35 2.54 30.28
N ASP A 149 16.46 2.82 31.25
CA ASP A 149 15.03 2.50 31.13
C ASP A 149 14.35 3.24 29.96
N ASN A 150 14.72 4.51 29.74
CA ASN A 150 14.19 5.30 28.61
C ASN A 150 14.66 4.72 27.26
N LEU A 151 15.91 4.28 27.16
CA LEU A 151 16.45 3.63 25.95
C LEU A 151 15.78 2.28 25.69
N LEU A 152 15.56 1.48 26.72
CA LEU A 152 14.85 0.20 26.62
C LEU A 152 13.39 0.40 26.18
N GLN A 153 12.70 1.38 26.75
CA GLN A 153 11.33 1.73 26.34
C GLN A 153 11.29 2.25 24.91
N ALA A 154 12.25 3.09 24.50
CA ALA A 154 12.37 3.58 23.13
C ALA A 154 12.55 2.44 22.13
N ILE A 155 13.44 1.48 22.43
CA ILE A 155 13.67 0.29 21.61
C ILE A 155 12.39 -0.56 21.54
N LYS A 156 11.74 -0.81 22.68
CA LYS A 156 10.48 -1.55 22.74
C LYS A 156 9.43 -0.92 21.85
N LEU A 157 9.29 0.40 21.90
CA LEU A 157 8.31 1.13 21.09
C LEU A 157 8.66 1.06 19.60
N ALA A 158 9.93 1.26 19.21
CA ALA A 158 10.37 1.15 17.82
C ALA A 158 10.19 -0.28 17.25
N LYS A 159 10.37 -1.32 18.06
CA LYS A 159 10.14 -2.73 17.68
C LYS A 159 8.69 -3.07 17.39
N THR A 160 7.71 -2.23 17.77
CA THR A 160 6.29 -2.43 17.41
C THR A 160 5.98 -2.11 15.96
N ILE A 161 6.90 -1.45 15.25
CA ILE A 161 6.74 -1.14 13.83
C ILE A 161 6.94 -2.41 13.00
N LYS A 162 5.93 -2.75 12.22
CA LYS A 162 5.93 -3.99 11.42
C LYS A 162 6.74 -3.84 10.13
N PRO A 163 7.25 -4.95 9.55
CA PRO A 163 8.02 -4.93 8.30
C PRO A 163 7.28 -4.30 7.11
N GLU A 164 5.95 -4.39 7.09
CA GLU A 164 5.11 -3.84 6.02
C GLU A 164 4.96 -2.31 6.10
N SER A 165 5.36 -1.71 7.23
CA SER A 165 5.27 -0.26 7.42
C SER A 165 6.27 0.51 6.57
N TYR A 166 5.86 1.63 6.00
CA TYR A 166 6.75 2.58 5.32
C TYR A 166 7.86 3.14 6.25
N LEU A 167 7.70 2.99 7.56
CA LEU A 167 8.66 3.46 8.56
C LEU A 167 9.54 2.34 9.14
N TYR A 168 9.39 1.11 8.67
CA TYR A 168 10.15 -0.02 9.21
C TYR A 168 11.68 0.19 9.16
N GLN A 169 12.21 0.60 8.01
CA GLN A 169 13.65 0.87 7.87
C GLN A 169 14.12 1.93 8.86
N LYS A 170 13.34 3.00 9.03
CA LYS A 170 13.65 4.04 10.03
C LYS A 170 13.60 3.54 11.45
N ALA A 171 12.66 2.66 11.76
CA ALA A 171 12.57 2.03 13.08
C ALA A 171 13.84 1.20 13.38
N GLN A 172 14.34 0.42 12.41
CA GLN A 172 15.57 -0.35 12.56
C GLN A 172 16.80 0.54 12.79
N GLU A 173 16.93 1.64 12.04
CA GLU A 173 17.99 2.64 12.23
C GLU A 173 17.95 3.24 13.64
N LEU A 174 16.76 3.57 14.15
CA LEU A 174 16.59 4.10 15.49
C LEU A 174 16.94 3.09 16.58
N ILE A 175 16.51 1.82 16.42
CA ILE A 175 16.86 0.73 17.34
C ILE A 175 18.39 0.58 17.43
N THR A 176 19.08 0.57 16.28
CA THR A 176 20.54 0.52 16.24
C THR A 176 21.16 1.73 16.94
N GLY A 177 20.64 2.93 16.69
CA GLY A 177 21.10 4.16 17.33
C GLY A 177 20.90 4.16 18.86
N PHE A 178 19.76 3.66 19.35
CA PHE A 178 19.49 3.54 20.78
C PHE A 178 20.37 2.47 21.45
N ALA A 179 20.61 1.34 20.79
CA ALA A 179 21.53 0.31 21.27
C ALA A 179 22.97 0.84 21.37
N ARG A 180 23.45 1.63 20.43
CA ARG A 180 24.75 2.32 20.53
C ARG A 180 24.81 3.26 21.74
N LYS A 181 23.73 4.01 22.03
CA LYS A 181 23.65 4.84 23.23
C LYS A 181 23.72 3.99 24.52
N MET A 182 23.10 2.79 24.54
CA MET A 182 23.20 1.87 25.67
C MET A 182 24.67 1.40 25.87
N LEU A 183 25.35 1.06 24.77
CA LEU A 183 26.77 0.67 24.85
C LEU A 183 27.64 1.82 25.33
N GLN A 184 27.41 3.05 24.88
CA GLN A 184 28.10 4.25 25.40
C GLN A 184 27.85 4.46 26.90
N LEU A 185 26.61 4.22 27.35
CA LEU A 185 26.29 4.30 28.79
C LEU A 185 27.03 3.23 29.59
N ALA A 186 27.10 1.99 29.07
CA ALA A 186 27.89 0.91 29.68
C ALA A 186 29.38 1.25 29.74
N GLN A 187 29.93 1.78 28.64
CA GLN A 187 31.33 2.25 28.58
C GLN A 187 31.62 3.38 29.61
N GLY A 188 30.66 4.28 29.81
CA GLY A 188 30.71 5.33 30.81
C GLY A 188 30.83 4.73 32.23
N LYS A 189 29.95 3.77 32.55
CA LYS A 189 29.98 3.07 33.86
C LYS A 189 31.28 2.31 34.10
N MET A 190 31.83 1.68 33.08
CA MET A 190 33.13 1.03 33.16
C MET A 190 34.27 2.02 33.50
N LYS A 191 34.25 3.24 32.94
CA LYS A 191 35.20 4.31 33.24
C LYS A 191 35.05 4.82 34.69
N GLU A 192 33.84 4.82 35.23
CA GLU A 192 33.53 5.13 36.63
C GLU A 192 33.93 4.02 37.58
N ARG A 193 34.53 2.91 37.11
CA ARG A 193 34.88 1.69 37.83
C ARG A 193 33.67 0.93 38.40
N ASP A 194 32.49 1.14 37.82
CA ASP A 194 31.26 0.42 38.12
C ASP A 194 31.08 -0.68 37.08
N ALA A 195 31.88 -1.75 37.18
CA ALA A 195 31.87 -2.85 36.21
C ALA A 195 30.56 -3.65 36.26
N ASP A 196 29.94 -3.81 37.42
CA ASP A 196 28.71 -4.57 37.59
C ASP A 196 27.55 -3.89 36.82
N THR A 197 27.34 -2.59 37.04
CA THR A 197 26.33 -1.83 36.28
C THR A 197 26.64 -1.78 34.78
N ALA A 198 27.93 -1.65 34.41
CA ALA A 198 28.32 -1.64 33.00
C ALA A 198 27.96 -2.95 32.29
N LEU A 199 28.25 -4.10 32.91
CA LEU A 199 27.90 -5.42 32.35
C LEU A 199 26.38 -5.66 32.34
N GLU A 200 25.66 -5.21 33.37
CA GLU A 200 24.20 -5.27 33.39
C GLU A 200 23.57 -4.50 32.22
N ILE A 201 24.08 -3.31 31.92
CA ILE A 201 23.62 -2.51 30.78
C ILE A 201 23.93 -3.23 29.46
N ALA A 202 25.15 -3.73 29.29
CA ALA A 202 25.59 -4.43 28.10
C ALA A 202 24.74 -5.68 27.80
N ALA A 203 24.41 -6.46 28.83
CA ALA A 203 23.56 -7.64 28.71
C ALA A 203 22.11 -7.33 28.27
N LYS A 204 21.64 -6.10 28.47
CA LYS A 204 20.30 -5.65 28.02
C LYS A 204 20.27 -5.08 26.60
N ILE A 205 21.44 -4.95 25.95
CA ILE A 205 21.48 -4.48 24.55
C ILE A 205 20.87 -5.57 23.66
N PRO A 206 19.90 -5.23 22.81
CA PRO A 206 19.31 -6.22 21.90
C PRO A 206 20.35 -6.72 20.89
N PRO A 207 20.23 -7.98 20.43
CA PRO A 207 21.11 -8.52 19.41
C PRO A 207 20.91 -7.76 18.10
N ILE A 208 21.91 -7.01 17.68
CA ILE A 208 21.95 -6.23 16.44
C ILE A 208 23.23 -6.64 15.71
N PRO A 209 23.14 -7.21 14.48
CA PRO A 209 24.30 -7.76 13.78
C PRO A 209 25.50 -6.80 13.69
N GLU A 210 25.24 -5.50 13.47
CA GLU A 210 26.26 -4.47 13.32
C GLU A 210 26.95 -4.08 14.63
N LEU A 211 26.38 -4.44 15.78
CA LEU A 211 26.89 -4.10 17.11
C LEU A 211 27.31 -5.33 17.91
N GLN A 212 26.96 -6.53 17.44
CA GLN A 212 27.12 -7.75 18.23
C GLN A 212 28.58 -7.99 18.64
N ALA A 213 29.50 -7.88 17.69
CA ALA A 213 30.93 -8.08 17.97
C ALA A 213 31.45 -7.09 19.02
N GLU A 214 31.06 -5.80 18.93
CA GLU A 214 31.50 -4.76 19.85
C GLU A 214 30.93 -4.98 21.27
N VAL A 215 29.67 -5.44 21.36
CA VAL A 215 29.02 -5.77 22.63
C VAL A 215 29.68 -6.99 23.27
N ASP A 216 29.95 -8.04 22.51
CA ASP A 216 30.57 -9.27 22.98
C ASP A 216 32.02 -8.98 23.52
N ASP A 217 32.82 -8.23 22.76
CA ASP A 217 34.14 -7.79 23.17
C ASP A 217 34.10 -6.96 24.46
N PHE A 218 33.11 -6.05 24.55
CA PHE A 218 32.93 -5.23 25.76
C PHE A 218 32.62 -6.08 26.99
N ILE A 219 31.76 -7.09 26.86
CA ILE A 219 31.39 -7.99 27.95
C ILE A 219 32.61 -8.78 28.39
N VAL A 220 33.37 -9.40 27.48
CA VAL A 220 34.58 -10.18 27.80
C VAL A 220 35.62 -9.33 28.51
N LEU A 221 35.90 -8.12 28.01
CA LEU A 221 36.85 -7.19 28.65
C LEU A 221 36.34 -6.68 30.00
N GLY A 222 35.05 -6.52 30.16
CA GLY A 222 34.42 -6.09 31.41
C GLY A 222 34.51 -7.15 32.49
N GLU A 223 34.25 -8.41 32.14
CA GLU A 223 34.43 -9.55 33.09
C GLU A 223 35.87 -9.71 33.58
N ALA A 224 36.84 -9.48 32.69
CA ALA A 224 38.24 -9.51 33.04
C ALA A 224 38.70 -8.37 34.00
N LYS A 225 37.93 -7.28 34.08
CA LYS A 225 38.21 -6.12 34.95
C LYS A 225 37.39 -6.09 36.23
N ARG A 226 36.44 -6.98 36.37
CA ARG A 226 35.61 -7.18 37.56
C ARG A 226 36.41 -7.86 38.70
#